data_7ff940aeea9fe74753e7a03234b659fb
#
_entry.id   7ff940aeea9fe74753e7a03234b659fb
#
_cell.length_a   1.000
_cell.length_b   1.000
_cell.length_c   1.000
_cell.angle_alpha   90.00
_cell.angle_beta   90.00
_cell.angle_gamma   90.00
#
_symmetry.space_group_name_H-M   'P 1'
#
loop_
_entity.id
_entity.type
_entity.pdbx_description
1 polymer ?
#
loop_
_entity_poly.entity_id
_entity_poly.type
_entity_poly.pdbx_seq_one_letter_code
_entity_poly.pdbx_strand_id
1 'polypeptide(L)'
;RHMNFTRAADELSVTPGAVSQQIQNLEDFIGASLFKRTPKGLLLTDAAQTALPALREAFDRLGEAASLLTAAVDGRRVTVSAAPSFAAKWLVPRLGRFEAAHPEVDVWLSAGMELVDFADGEVDVAIRYGTGRYPALEVTKLMSETVLPVAAPGLLAERPLEAPEDLAHHTLLHDGSPDADESCPDWSMWLAARGVKDVDGTRGPRFNQSSLVIEAAMNGRGVALAKRALAQADIDAGRLAAPLQINTAVDFAYFV
;
A
#
# COMPACT_ATOMS: atom_id res chain seq x y z
N ARG A 1 5.78 -24.59 -10.42
CA ARG A 1 7.04 -23.85 -10.72
C ARG A 1 7.82 -24.52 -11.87
N HIS A 2 8.28 -25.78 -11.76
CA HIS A 2 9.21 -26.43 -12.69
C HIS A 2 8.56 -27.10 -13.91
N MET A 3 7.27 -27.43 -13.89
CA MET A 3 6.59 -28.24 -14.91
C MET A 3 7.34 -29.54 -15.23
N ASN A 4 8.07 -30.08 -14.23
CA ASN A 4 8.91 -31.24 -14.32
C ASN A 4 9.03 -31.90 -12.92
N PHE A 5 8.62 -33.16 -12.79
CA PHE A 5 8.58 -33.85 -11.51
C PHE A 5 9.97 -34.16 -10.95
N THR A 6 10.97 -34.38 -11.82
CA THR A 6 12.35 -34.60 -11.36
C THR A 6 12.90 -33.31 -10.71
N ARG A 7 12.76 -32.16 -11.37
CA ARG A 7 13.23 -30.89 -10.80
C ARG A 7 12.46 -30.50 -9.55
N ALA A 8 11.17 -30.81 -9.48
CA ALA A 8 10.39 -30.60 -8.27
C ALA A 8 10.84 -31.49 -7.12
N ALA A 9 11.19 -32.73 -7.42
CA ALA A 9 11.72 -33.67 -6.45
C ALA A 9 13.09 -33.23 -5.90
N ASP A 10 13.97 -32.75 -6.77
CA ASP A 10 15.27 -32.19 -6.37
C ASP A 10 15.10 -30.99 -5.43
N GLU A 11 14.18 -30.05 -5.74
CA GLU A 11 13.89 -28.89 -4.87
C GLU A 11 13.33 -29.31 -3.51
N LEU A 12 12.48 -30.34 -3.47
CA LEU A 12 11.83 -30.83 -2.25
C LEU A 12 12.67 -31.88 -1.49
N SER A 13 13.85 -32.22 -1.98
CA SER A 13 14.72 -33.26 -1.42
C SER A 13 14.02 -34.63 -1.25
N VAL A 14 13.20 -35.00 -2.24
CA VAL A 14 12.47 -36.28 -2.30
C VAL A 14 12.73 -36.99 -3.62
N THR A 15 12.16 -38.19 -3.81
CA THR A 15 12.28 -38.93 -5.07
C THR A 15 11.23 -38.46 -6.10
N PRO A 16 11.53 -38.53 -7.41
CA PRO A 16 10.53 -38.22 -8.45
C PRO A 16 9.28 -39.10 -8.38
N GLY A 17 9.44 -40.35 -7.93
CA GLY A 17 8.31 -41.26 -7.68
C GLY A 17 7.41 -40.79 -6.55
N ALA A 18 7.98 -40.26 -5.47
CA ALA A 18 7.19 -39.70 -4.37
C ALA A 18 6.36 -38.49 -4.83
N VAL A 19 6.96 -37.58 -5.61
CA VAL A 19 6.20 -36.41 -6.18
C VAL A 19 5.08 -36.91 -7.08
N SER A 20 5.34 -37.86 -7.98
CA SER A 20 4.34 -38.43 -8.87
C SER A 20 3.18 -39.09 -8.10
N GLN A 21 3.49 -39.83 -7.03
CA GLN A 21 2.48 -40.48 -6.20
C GLN A 21 1.61 -39.49 -5.44
N GLN A 22 2.20 -38.39 -4.90
CA GLN A 22 1.44 -37.37 -4.20
C GLN A 22 0.51 -36.60 -5.16
N ILE A 23 0.95 -36.33 -6.37
CA ILE A 23 0.10 -35.72 -7.40
C ILE A 23 -1.04 -36.68 -7.77
N GLN A 24 -0.75 -37.97 -7.97
CA GLN A 24 -1.81 -38.95 -8.27
C GLN A 24 -2.85 -39.03 -7.13
N ASN A 25 -2.38 -39.12 -5.89
CA ASN A 25 -3.28 -39.13 -4.72
C ASN A 25 -4.17 -37.87 -4.66
N LEU A 26 -3.63 -36.71 -5.01
CA LEU A 26 -4.39 -35.46 -5.05
C LEU A 26 -5.41 -35.45 -6.21
N GLU A 27 -5.02 -35.92 -7.39
CA GLU A 27 -5.90 -36.06 -8.56
C GLU A 27 -7.05 -37.04 -8.26
N ASP A 28 -6.76 -38.15 -7.61
CA ASP A 28 -7.75 -39.15 -7.18
C ASP A 28 -8.71 -38.56 -6.12
N PHE A 29 -8.20 -37.79 -5.16
CA PHE A 29 -9.01 -37.11 -4.15
C PHE A 29 -9.96 -36.05 -4.74
N ILE A 30 -9.45 -35.26 -5.69
CA ILE A 30 -10.22 -34.19 -6.35
C ILE A 30 -11.17 -34.78 -7.41
N GLY A 31 -10.84 -35.96 -7.95
CA GLY A 31 -11.57 -36.57 -9.07
C GLY A 31 -11.29 -35.93 -10.43
N ALA A 32 -10.17 -35.21 -10.56
CA ALA A 32 -9.79 -34.50 -11.78
C ALA A 32 -8.28 -34.47 -11.97
N SER A 33 -7.84 -34.61 -13.22
CA SER A 33 -6.41 -34.50 -13.56
C SER A 33 -5.96 -33.04 -13.49
N LEU A 34 -4.81 -32.82 -12.84
CA LEU A 34 -4.18 -31.49 -12.74
C LEU A 34 -3.14 -31.26 -13.83
N PHE A 35 -2.58 -32.35 -14.39
CA PHE A 35 -1.54 -32.28 -15.42
C PHE A 35 -1.92 -33.07 -16.67
N LYS A 36 -1.54 -32.52 -17.84
CA LYS A 36 -1.57 -33.18 -19.16
C LYS A 36 -0.15 -33.49 -19.62
N ARG A 37 0.12 -34.72 -20.02
CA ARG A 37 1.41 -35.08 -20.67
C ARG A 37 1.33 -34.75 -22.15
N THR A 38 2.30 -34.00 -22.66
CA THR A 38 2.42 -33.68 -24.06
C THR A 38 3.79 -34.03 -24.59
N PRO A 39 4.00 -34.14 -25.92
CA PRO A 39 5.32 -34.35 -26.49
C PRO A 39 6.36 -33.28 -26.11
N LYS A 40 5.91 -32.10 -25.67
CA LYS A 40 6.75 -30.97 -25.23
C LYS A 40 6.97 -30.94 -23.72
N GLY A 41 6.41 -31.89 -22.96
CA GLY A 41 6.52 -31.96 -21.50
C GLY A 41 5.16 -31.95 -20.78
N LEU A 42 5.20 -31.60 -19.51
CA LEU A 42 4.06 -31.55 -18.62
C LEU A 42 3.38 -30.16 -18.70
N LEU A 43 2.07 -30.14 -18.86
CA LEU A 43 1.26 -28.91 -18.86
C LEU A 43 0.16 -29.04 -17.81
N LEU A 44 -0.26 -27.89 -17.24
CA LEU A 44 -1.43 -27.85 -16.37
C LEU A 44 -2.72 -28.01 -17.19
N THR A 45 -3.73 -28.66 -16.60
CA THR A 45 -5.11 -28.62 -17.10
C THR A 45 -5.73 -27.23 -16.84
N ASP A 46 -6.84 -26.93 -17.52
CA ASP A 46 -7.54 -25.67 -17.35
C ASP A 46 -8.03 -25.48 -15.91
N ALA A 47 -8.51 -26.58 -15.30
CA ALA A 47 -8.90 -26.59 -13.88
C ALA A 47 -7.72 -26.24 -12.96
N ALA A 48 -6.57 -26.84 -13.19
CA ALA A 48 -5.36 -26.55 -12.42
C ALA A 48 -4.84 -25.12 -12.64
N GLN A 49 -4.96 -24.59 -13.85
CA GLN A 49 -4.60 -23.19 -14.14
C GLN A 49 -5.51 -22.21 -13.39
N THR A 50 -6.80 -22.48 -13.34
CA THR A 50 -7.77 -21.67 -12.60
C THR A 50 -7.53 -21.70 -11.09
N ALA A 51 -7.17 -22.84 -10.52
CA ALA A 51 -6.92 -23.01 -9.09
C ALA A 51 -5.52 -22.51 -8.64
N LEU A 52 -4.56 -22.41 -9.57
CA LEU A 52 -3.17 -22.10 -9.23
C LEU A 52 -2.94 -20.78 -8.48
N PRO A 53 -3.63 -19.65 -8.79
CA PRO A 53 -3.48 -18.41 -8.02
C PRO A 53 -3.87 -18.58 -6.55
N ALA A 54 -5.02 -19.21 -6.28
CA ALA A 54 -5.49 -19.46 -4.91
C ALA A 54 -4.55 -20.40 -4.14
N LEU A 55 -4.01 -21.43 -4.82
CA LEU A 55 -3.02 -22.31 -4.20
C LEU A 55 -1.72 -21.57 -3.85
N ARG A 56 -1.25 -20.69 -4.72
CA ARG A 56 -0.08 -19.85 -4.44
C ARG A 56 -0.31 -18.98 -3.21
N GLU A 57 -1.42 -18.28 -3.18
CA GLU A 57 -1.78 -17.44 -2.02
C GLU A 57 -1.83 -18.27 -0.72
N ALA A 58 -2.43 -19.46 -0.75
CA ALA A 58 -2.48 -20.35 0.41
C ALA A 58 -1.07 -20.76 0.89
N PHE A 59 -0.15 -21.10 -0.03
CA PHE A 59 1.22 -21.43 0.33
C PHE A 59 2.03 -20.23 0.80
N ASP A 60 1.80 -19.05 0.26
CA ASP A 60 2.43 -17.81 0.73
C ASP A 60 1.99 -17.51 2.17
N ARG A 61 0.70 -17.68 2.51
CA ARG A 61 0.18 -17.55 3.89
C ARG A 61 0.73 -18.62 4.83
N LEU A 62 0.92 -19.86 4.37
CA LEU A 62 1.59 -20.90 5.18
C LEU A 62 3.06 -20.55 5.46
N GLY A 63 3.76 -19.99 4.47
CA GLY A 63 5.12 -19.47 4.63
C GLY A 63 5.18 -18.33 5.64
N GLU A 64 4.23 -17.43 5.58
CA GLU A 64 4.05 -16.33 6.52
C GLU A 64 3.81 -16.84 7.96
N ALA A 65 2.88 -17.78 8.13
CA ALA A 65 2.62 -18.41 9.43
C ALA A 65 3.87 -19.14 9.99
N ALA A 66 4.62 -19.84 9.17
CA ALA A 66 5.87 -20.47 9.59
C ALA A 66 6.93 -19.44 10.03
N SER A 67 7.02 -18.32 9.33
CA SER A 67 7.91 -17.20 9.69
C SER A 67 7.49 -16.55 11.01
N LEU A 68 6.17 -16.38 11.23
CA LEU A 68 5.62 -15.88 12.51
C LEU A 68 5.98 -16.79 13.68
N LEU A 69 5.84 -18.11 13.52
CA LEU A 69 6.21 -19.07 14.55
C LEU A 69 7.71 -19.02 14.89
N THR A 70 8.55 -18.85 13.88
CA THR A 70 10.01 -18.75 14.07
C THR A 70 10.40 -17.43 14.73
N ALA A 71 9.78 -16.32 14.33
CA ALA A 71 10.02 -15.00 14.90
C ALA A 71 9.55 -14.89 16.35
N ALA A 72 8.43 -15.53 16.73
CA ALA A 72 7.93 -15.59 18.09
C ALA A 72 8.92 -16.29 19.05
N VAL A 73 9.73 -17.23 18.54
CA VAL A 73 10.78 -17.92 19.33
C VAL A 73 11.99 -16.98 19.57
N ASP A 74 12.33 -16.11 18.61
CA ASP A 74 13.52 -15.24 18.70
C ASP A 74 13.24 -13.89 19.39
N GLY A 75 11.98 -13.48 19.56
CA GLY A 75 11.57 -12.23 20.25
C GLY A 75 12.12 -10.94 19.61
N ARG A 76 12.58 -11.00 18.37
CA ARG A 76 13.27 -9.90 17.67
C ARG A 76 12.43 -9.20 16.62
N ARG A 77 11.27 -9.74 16.28
CA ARG A 77 10.42 -9.21 15.22
C ARG A 77 9.36 -8.28 15.78
N VAL A 78 9.17 -7.13 15.11
CA VAL A 78 8.07 -6.21 15.34
C VAL A 78 7.23 -6.11 14.07
N THR A 79 5.97 -6.49 14.17
CA THR A 79 5.00 -6.41 13.06
C THR A 79 4.23 -5.10 13.16
N VAL A 80 4.42 -4.23 12.15
CA VAL A 80 3.76 -2.92 12.07
C VAL A 80 2.69 -2.96 10.99
N SER A 81 1.44 -2.66 11.34
CA SER A 81 0.36 -2.47 10.38
C SER A 81 0.16 -0.99 10.09
N ALA A 82 0.11 -0.60 8.82
CA ALA A 82 -0.11 0.79 8.42
C ALA A 82 -0.93 0.89 7.13
N ALA A 83 -1.60 2.04 6.92
CA ALA A 83 -2.24 2.31 5.64
C ALA A 83 -1.21 2.33 4.50
N PRO A 84 -1.51 1.76 3.30
CA PRO A 84 -0.52 1.58 2.23
C PRO A 84 0.21 2.87 1.83
N SER A 85 -0.52 3.98 1.69
CA SER A 85 0.07 5.26 1.33
C SER A 85 1.00 5.80 2.42
N PHE A 86 0.65 5.64 3.70
CA PHE A 86 1.49 6.03 4.82
C PHE A 86 2.74 5.15 4.91
N ALA A 87 2.58 3.85 4.77
CA ALA A 87 3.69 2.91 4.73
C ALA A 87 4.71 3.31 3.66
N ALA A 88 4.26 3.49 2.41
CA ALA A 88 5.14 3.78 1.28
C ALA A 88 5.79 5.18 1.34
N LYS A 89 5.02 6.21 1.69
CA LYS A 89 5.48 7.60 1.57
C LYS A 89 6.10 8.17 2.85
N TRP A 90 5.72 7.67 4.02
CA TRP A 90 6.24 8.20 5.29
C TRP A 90 7.11 7.20 6.05
N LEU A 91 6.65 5.96 6.22
CA LEU A 91 7.31 4.99 7.12
C LEU A 91 8.56 4.38 6.47
N VAL A 92 8.43 3.78 5.29
CA VAL A 92 9.54 3.11 4.59
C VAL A 92 10.76 4.02 4.40
N PRO A 93 10.63 5.30 3.99
CA PRO A 93 11.79 6.19 3.90
C PRO A 93 12.53 6.46 5.22
N ARG A 94 11.92 6.12 6.36
CA ARG A 94 12.45 6.34 7.72
C ARG A 94 12.92 5.06 8.41
N LEU A 95 12.57 3.88 7.89
CA LEU A 95 12.93 2.58 8.50
C LEU A 95 14.45 2.43 8.65
N GLY A 96 15.24 2.84 7.67
CA GLY A 96 16.70 2.70 7.75
C GLY A 96 17.34 3.40 8.95
N ARG A 97 16.71 4.45 9.49
CA ARG A 97 17.18 5.10 10.74
C ARG A 97 16.86 4.24 11.96
N PHE A 98 15.71 3.58 11.97
CA PHE A 98 15.33 2.66 13.03
C PHE A 98 16.20 1.41 13.01
N GLU A 99 16.39 0.80 11.86
CA GLU A 99 17.24 -0.39 11.66
C GLU A 99 18.69 -0.12 12.08
N ALA A 100 19.22 1.08 11.79
CA ALA A 100 20.55 1.46 12.23
C ALA A 100 20.66 1.64 13.76
N ALA A 101 19.59 2.07 14.42
CA ALA A 101 19.53 2.24 15.87
C ALA A 101 19.22 0.93 16.61
N HIS A 102 18.51 0.01 15.98
CA HIS A 102 18.03 -1.25 16.53
C HIS A 102 18.31 -2.42 15.59
N PRO A 103 19.58 -2.75 15.32
CA PRO A 103 19.97 -3.79 14.37
C PRO A 103 19.53 -5.20 14.80
N GLU A 104 19.12 -5.36 16.06
CA GLU A 104 18.61 -6.61 16.63
C GLU A 104 17.12 -6.81 16.37
N VAL A 105 16.40 -5.79 15.83
CA VAL A 105 14.95 -5.84 15.63
C VAL A 105 14.63 -5.99 14.15
N ASP A 106 13.96 -7.07 13.80
CA ASP A 106 13.42 -7.28 12.46
C ASP A 106 12.03 -6.63 12.34
N VAL A 107 11.85 -5.71 11.39
CA VAL A 107 10.57 -5.06 11.15
C VAL A 107 9.83 -5.74 10.01
N TRP A 108 8.61 -6.21 10.31
CA TRP A 108 7.66 -6.67 9.31
C TRP A 108 6.57 -5.62 9.11
N LEU A 109 6.49 -5.05 7.90
CA LEU A 109 5.50 -4.04 7.58
C LEU A 109 4.35 -4.65 6.79
N SER A 110 3.15 -4.70 7.41
CA SER A 110 1.90 -5.12 6.78
C SER A 110 1.11 -3.89 6.34
N ALA A 111 0.92 -3.71 5.04
CA ALA A 111 0.21 -2.56 4.49
C ALA A 111 -1.25 -2.95 4.17
N GLY A 112 -2.20 -2.33 4.89
CA GLY A 112 -3.64 -2.59 4.72
C GLY A 112 -4.50 -1.47 5.31
N MET A 113 -5.75 -1.35 4.81
CA MET A 113 -6.71 -0.34 5.29
C MET A 113 -7.58 -0.86 6.43
N GLU A 114 -7.66 -2.17 6.60
CA GLU A 114 -8.51 -2.81 7.60
C GLU A 114 -7.98 -2.55 9.01
N LEU A 115 -8.91 -2.45 9.96
CA LEU A 115 -8.54 -2.38 11.38
C LEU A 115 -8.03 -3.76 11.81
N VAL A 116 -6.95 -3.74 12.57
CA VAL A 116 -6.29 -4.94 13.09
C VAL A 116 -6.98 -5.40 14.36
N ASP A 117 -7.21 -6.69 14.51
CA ASP A 117 -7.51 -7.31 15.78
C ASP A 117 -6.18 -7.75 16.44
N PHE A 118 -5.79 -7.04 17.52
CA PHE A 118 -4.57 -7.37 18.25
C PHE A 118 -4.69 -8.68 19.05
N ALA A 119 -5.91 -9.19 19.26
CA ALA A 119 -6.12 -10.47 19.93
C ALA A 119 -5.58 -11.66 19.13
N ASP A 120 -5.48 -11.53 17.80
CA ASP A 120 -4.91 -12.55 16.93
C ASP A 120 -3.38 -12.67 17.06
N GLY A 121 -2.72 -11.68 17.69
CA GLY A 121 -1.27 -11.68 17.96
C GLY A 121 -0.39 -11.53 16.71
N GLU A 122 -0.97 -11.20 15.56
CA GLU A 122 -0.24 -11.05 14.29
C GLU A 122 0.43 -9.68 14.14
N VAL A 123 -0.05 -8.66 14.86
CA VAL A 123 0.42 -7.27 14.77
C VAL A 123 0.74 -6.74 16.15
N ASP A 124 1.94 -6.17 16.31
CA ASP A 124 2.39 -5.57 17.58
C ASP A 124 2.01 -4.10 17.67
N VAL A 125 2.07 -3.39 16.52
CA VAL A 125 1.85 -1.94 16.43
C VAL A 125 1.03 -1.62 15.19
N ALA A 126 0.03 -0.75 15.32
CA ALA A 126 -0.72 -0.25 14.17
C ALA A 126 -0.61 1.28 14.07
N ILE A 127 -0.38 1.79 12.85
CA ILE A 127 -0.41 3.21 12.57
C ILE A 127 -1.65 3.51 11.72
N ARG A 128 -2.50 4.40 12.23
CA ARG A 128 -3.77 4.73 11.58
C ARG A 128 -3.98 6.23 11.48
N TYR A 129 -4.58 6.66 10.37
CA TYR A 129 -5.12 7.99 10.18
C TYR A 129 -6.57 7.98 10.67
N GLY A 130 -6.90 8.84 11.62
CA GLY A 130 -8.25 8.85 12.21
C GLY A 130 -8.41 9.82 13.38
N THR A 131 -9.44 9.60 14.18
CA THR A 131 -9.79 10.46 15.33
C THR A 131 -9.03 10.11 16.61
N GLY A 132 -8.27 9.01 16.62
CA GLY A 132 -7.58 8.51 17.82
C GLY A 132 -8.50 7.83 18.84
N ARG A 133 -9.70 7.43 18.47
CA ARG A 133 -10.65 6.76 19.36
C ARG A 133 -10.65 5.26 19.08
N TYR A 134 -9.78 4.54 19.78
CA TYR A 134 -9.64 3.09 19.68
C TYR A 134 -9.81 2.48 21.08
N PRO A 135 -11.05 2.06 21.47
CA PRO A 135 -11.32 1.51 22.81
C PRO A 135 -10.43 0.31 23.11
N ALA A 136 -9.99 0.21 24.37
CA ALA A 136 -9.16 -0.87 24.88
C ALA A 136 -7.72 -0.97 24.30
N LEU A 137 -7.27 0.02 23.54
CA LEU A 137 -5.90 0.11 23.06
C LEU A 137 -5.16 1.27 23.72
N GLU A 138 -3.85 1.14 23.83
CA GLU A 138 -2.97 2.26 24.14
C GLU A 138 -2.77 3.07 22.84
N VAL A 139 -3.07 4.36 22.89
CA VAL A 139 -3.09 5.20 21.69
C VAL A 139 -2.23 6.43 21.91
N THR A 140 -1.22 6.59 21.07
CA THR A 140 -0.36 7.78 21.09
C THR A 140 -0.50 8.54 19.76
N LYS A 141 -0.72 9.86 19.86
CA LYS A 141 -0.75 10.72 18.67
C LYS A 141 0.67 10.86 18.10
N LEU A 142 0.85 10.41 16.86
CA LEU A 142 2.13 10.50 16.15
C LEU A 142 2.34 11.89 15.54
N MET A 143 1.36 12.41 14.78
CA MET A 143 1.41 13.73 14.18
C MET A 143 0.03 14.22 13.73
N SER A 144 -0.14 15.54 13.67
CA SER A 144 -1.28 16.19 13.00
C SER A 144 -1.09 16.20 11.49
N GLU A 145 -2.17 16.44 10.74
CA GLU A 145 -2.13 16.49 9.29
C GLU A 145 -2.66 17.83 8.76
N THR A 146 -2.20 18.18 7.57
CA THR A 146 -2.73 19.29 6.75
C THR A 146 -2.77 18.85 5.29
N VAL A 147 -3.63 19.45 4.51
CA VAL A 147 -3.65 19.26 3.06
C VAL A 147 -3.22 20.53 2.33
N LEU A 148 -2.51 20.32 1.21
CA LEU A 148 -1.99 21.41 0.40
C LEU A 148 -1.94 21.03 -1.09
N PRO A 149 -2.09 22.01 -2.01
CA PRO A 149 -1.87 21.81 -3.43
C PRO A 149 -0.40 21.52 -3.72
N VAL A 150 -0.13 20.44 -4.46
CA VAL A 150 1.22 20.06 -4.91
C VAL A 150 1.22 19.69 -6.38
N ALA A 151 2.33 19.97 -7.07
CA ALA A 151 2.53 19.61 -8.46
C ALA A 151 4.03 19.41 -8.76
N ALA A 152 4.35 18.76 -9.89
CA ALA A 152 5.71 18.65 -10.37
C ALA A 152 6.27 20.04 -10.76
N PRO A 153 7.54 20.37 -10.42
CA PRO A 153 8.15 21.64 -10.82
C PRO A 153 8.13 21.88 -12.34
N GLY A 154 8.28 20.84 -13.15
CA GLY A 154 8.21 20.95 -14.61
C GLY A 154 6.85 21.42 -15.11
N LEU A 155 5.76 20.92 -14.53
CA LEU A 155 4.41 21.38 -14.85
C LEU A 155 4.22 22.86 -14.50
N LEU A 156 4.74 23.29 -13.34
CA LEU A 156 4.64 24.67 -12.88
C LEU A 156 5.51 25.64 -13.71
N ALA A 157 6.60 25.16 -14.28
CA ALA A 157 7.42 25.94 -15.21
C ALA A 157 6.71 26.20 -16.55
N GLU A 158 5.90 25.24 -17.03
CA GLU A 158 5.11 25.40 -18.24
C GLU A 158 3.83 26.20 -17.99
N ARG A 159 3.21 26.00 -16.84
CA ARG A 159 1.95 26.65 -16.41
C ARG A 159 2.09 27.06 -14.96
N PRO A 160 2.44 28.33 -14.68
CA PRO A 160 2.53 28.84 -13.31
C PRO A 160 1.22 28.69 -12.55
N LEU A 161 1.33 28.45 -11.25
CA LEU A 161 0.21 28.36 -10.30
C LEU A 161 0.55 29.28 -9.13
N GLU A 162 0.19 30.57 -9.26
CA GLU A 162 0.51 31.64 -8.31
C GLU A 162 -0.69 31.99 -7.43
N ALA A 163 -1.90 31.77 -7.96
CA ALA A 163 -3.15 32.01 -7.26
C ALA A 163 -4.11 30.81 -7.43
N PRO A 164 -5.09 30.61 -6.52
CA PRO A 164 -6.06 29.51 -6.62
C PRO A 164 -6.86 29.51 -7.94
N GLU A 165 -7.07 30.66 -8.56
CA GLU A 165 -7.77 30.82 -9.84
C GLU A 165 -7.02 30.17 -11.00
N ASP A 166 -5.69 30.08 -10.94
CA ASP A 166 -4.86 29.46 -11.97
C ASP A 166 -5.12 27.96 -12.10
N LEU A 167 -5.75 27.34 -11.10
CA LEU A 167 -6.20 25.94 -11.17
C LEU A 167 -7.17 25.68 -12.33
N ALA A 168 -7.81 26.71 -12.89
CA ALA A 168 -8.60 26.60 -14.11
C ALA A 168 -7.80 26.07 -15.31
N HIS A 169 -6.48 26.23 -15.30
CA HIS A 169 -5.56 25.82 -16.36
C HIS A 169 -4.87 24.50 -16.08
N HIS A 170 -5.20 23.83 -14.96
CA HIS A 170 -4.58 22.61 -14.51
C HIS A 170 -5.58 21.45 -14.42
N THR A 171 -5.09 20.24 -14.62
CA THR A 171 -5.85 19.04 -14.30
C THR A 171 -5.85 18.86 -12.79
N LEU A 172 -7.01 18.73 -12.17
CA LEU A 172 -7.14 18.44 -10.74
C LEU A 172 -7.10 16.93 -10.52
N LEU A 173 -6.18 16.48 -9.67
CA LEU A 173 -6.05 15.07 -9.30
C LEU A 173 -6.80 14.84 -7.98
N HIS A 174 -7.68 13.84 -7.95
CA HIS A 174 -8.56 13.60 -6.81
C HIS A 174 -8.10 12.41 -5.99
N ASP A 175 -7.95 12.64 -4.70
CA ASP A 175 -7.79 11.57 -3.72
C ASP A 175 -9.17 11.04 -3.31
N GLY A 176 -9.48 9.82 -3.71
CA GLY A 176 -10.69 9.09 -3.36
C GLY A 176 -10.39 7.98 -2.34
N SER A 177 -9.34 8.12 -1.53
CA SER A 177 -9.05 7.19 -0.45
C SER A 177 -10.27 7.04 0.47
N PRO A 178 -10.56 5.84 0.96
CA PRO A 178 -11.75 5.58 1.78
C PRO A 178 -11.58 6.09 3.23
N ASP A 179 -11.02 7.28 3.39
CA ASP A 179 -10.91 7.94 4.70
C ASP A 179 -12.27 8.56 5.04
N ALA A 180 -12.76 8.31 6.25
CA ALA A 180 -13.99 8.92 6.77
C ALA A 180 -13.76 10.32 7.35
N ASP A 181 -12.76 11.05 6.87
CA ASP A 181 -12.42 12.38 7.35
C ASP A 181 -13.23 13.45 6.58
N GLU A 182 -14.37 13.81 7.14
CA GLU A 182 -15.22 14.88 6.58
C GLU A 182 -14.56 16.27 6.64
N SER A 183 -13.52 16.47 7.45
CA SER A 183 -12.75 17.72 7.51
C SER A 183 -11.71 17.83 6.40
N CYS A 184 -11.35 16.71 5.77
CA CYS A 184 -10.40 16.69 4.66
C CYS A 184 -11.07 17.18 3.38
N PRO A 185 -10.74 18.39 2.89
CA PRO A 185 -11.43 18.95 1.76
C PRO A 185 -11.08 18.20 0.47
N ASP A 186 -12.09 17.97 -0.35
CA ASP A 186 -11.90 17.73 -1.78
C ASP A 186 -11.63 19.06 -2.52
N TRP A 187 -11.40 19.00 -3.82
CA TRP A 187 -11.17 20.20 -4.61
C TRP A 187 -12.35 21.17 -4.61
N SER A 188 -13.60 20.67 -4.62
CA SER A 188 -14.78 21.51 -4.60
C SER A 188 -14.89 22.30 -3.29
N MET A 189 -14.66 21.62 -2.16
CA MET A 189 -14.64 22.24 -0.84
C MET A 189 -13.47 23.23 -0.71
N TRP A 190 -12.28 22.85 -1.20
CA TRP A 190 -11.09 23.68 -1.12
C TRP A 190 -11.23 24.97 -1.92
N LEU A 191 -11.78 24.91 -3.14
CA LEU A 191 -12.05 26.07 -4.00
C LEU A 191 -13.15 26.95 -3.42
N ALA A 192 -14.25 26.35 -2.96
CA ALA A 192 -15.36 27.10 -2.36
C ALA A 192 -14.91 27.90 -1.12
N ALA A 193 -14.08 27.30 -0.26
CA ALA A 193 -13.53 27.97 0.92
C ALA A 193 -12.64 29.18 0.58
N ARG A 194 -12.21 29.32 -0.68
CA ARG A 194 -11.37 30.43 -1.20
C ARG A 194 -12.12 31.36 -2.15
N GLY A 195 -13.43 31.11 -2.33
CA GLY A 195 -14.27 31.94 -3.18
C GLY A 195 -14.04 31.78 -4.68
N VAL A 196 -13.27 30.74 -5.10
CA VAL A 196 -13.00 30.43 -6.51
C VAL A 196 -14.23 29.76 -7.10
N LYS A 197 -14.83 30.36 -8.14
CA LYS A 197 -16.10 29.91 -8.74
C LYS A 197 -15.95 29.39 -10.17
N ASP A 198 -14.88 29.78 -10.84
CA ASP A 198 -14.69 29.52 -12.27
C ASP A 198 -13.89 28.22 -12.53
N VAL A 199 -13.61 27.45 -11.48
CA VAL A 199 -12.92 26.16 -11.56
C VAL A 199 -13.87 25.04 -11.17
N ASP A 200 -14.07 24.09 -12.08
CA ASP A 200 -14.87 22.90 -11.80
C ASP A 200 -14.06 21.90 -10.95
N GLY A 201 -14.24 21.97 -9.64
CA GLY A 201 -13.59 21.11 -8.66
C GLY A 201 -14.04 19.64 -8.68
N THR A 202 -14.94 19.25 -9.59
CA THR A 202 -15.43 17.87 -9.70
C THR A 202 -14.74 17.07 -10.81
N ARG A 203 -14.08 17.76 -11.75
CA ARG A 203 -13.45 17.16 -12.93
C ARG A 203 -12.01 16.73 -12.64
N GLY A 204 -11.63 15.61 -13.22
CA GLY A 204 -10.26 15.10 -13.18
C GLY A 204 -10.18 13.62 -12.80
N PRO A 205 -9.02 13.01 -12.97
CA PRO A 205 -8.82 11.61 -12.62
C PRO A 205 -8.89 11.41 -11.10
N ARG A 206 -9.47 10.26 -10.70
CA ARG A 206 -9.65 9.87 -9.30
C ARG A 206 -8.84 8.62 -9.00
N PHE A 207 -8.24 8.59 -7.81
CA PHE A 207 -7.41 7.49 -7.35
C PHE A 207 -7.90 7.07 -5.96
N ASN A 208 -7.87 5.80 -5.68
CA ASN A 208 -8.33 5.24 -4.40
C ASN A 208 -7.21 5.13 -3.34
N GLN A 209 -6.04 5.69 -3.63
CA GLN A 209 -4.91 5.75 -2.70
C GLN A 209 -4.16 7.07 -2.85
N SER A 210 -3.88 7.75 -1.74
CA SER A 210 -3.15 9.02 -1.71
C SER A 210 -1.76 8.92 -2.36
N SER A 211 -1.07 7.78 -2.22
CA SER A 211 0.23 7.55 -2.87
C SER A 211 0.16 7.60 -4.39
N LEU A 212 -0.92 7.11 -5.00
CA LEU A 212 -1.13 7.16 -6.46
C LEU A 212 -1.42 8.58 -6.94
N VAL A 213 -2.15 9.37 -6.15
CA VAL A 213 -2.38 10.79 -6.45
C VAL A 213 -1.07 11.56 -6.45
N ILE A 214 -0.25 11.34 -5.43
CA ILE A 214 1.08 11.96 -5.30
C ILE A 214 1.97 11.53 -6.47
N GLU A 215 1.97 10.26 -6.83
CA GLU A 215 2.74 9.74 -7.98
C GLU A 215 2.30 10.38 -9.29
N ALA A 216 0.99 10.53 -9.51
CA ALA A 216 0.45 11.23 -10.69
C ALA A 216 0.90 12.70 -10.73
N ALA A 217 0.91 13.39 -9.58
CA ALA A 217 1.38 14.77 -9.49
C ALA A 217 2.88 14.88 -9.79
N MET A 218 3.73 13.98 -9.26
CA MET A 218 5.17 13.94 -9.57
C MET A 218 5.46 13.74 -11.05
N ASN A 219 4.61 12.97 -11.73
CA ASN A 219 4.70 12.73 -13.18
C ASN A 219 4.08 13.84 -14.03
N GLY A 220 3.78 15.01 -13.45
CA GLY A 220 3.26 16.17 -14.17
C GLY A 220 1.85 16.01 -14.72
N ARG A 221 1.04 15.05 -14.21
CA ARG A 221 -0.31 14.78 -14.70
C ARG A 221 -1.34 15.83 -14.27
N GLY A 222 -0.98 16.67 -13.29
CA GLY A 222 -1.84 17.72 -12.75
C GLY A 222 -1.41 18.18 -11.36
N VAL A 223 -2.33 18.88 -10.71
CA VAL A 223 -2.18 19.38 -9.32
C VAL A 223 -2.98 18.45 -8.39
N ALA A 224 -2.34 17.99 -7.33
CA ALA A 224 -2.97 17.18 -6.29
C ALA A 224 -3.24 18.01 -5.03
N LEU A 225 -4.36 17.75 -4.36
CA LEU A 225 -4.58 18.20 -2.99
C LEU A 225 -4.11 17.08 -2.07
N ALA A 226 -2.86 17.19 -1.60
CA ALA A 226 -2.17 16.09 -0.92
C ALA A 226 -2.10 16.30 0.59
N LYS A 227 -2.17 15.19 1.34
CA LYS A 227 -1.80 15.15 2.76
C LYS A 227 -0.30 15.47 2.89
N ARG A 228 0.03 16.45 3.71
CA ARG A 228 1.40 16.97 3.84
C ARG A 228 2.38 15.89 4.30
N ALA A 229 1.99 15.08 5.28
CA ALA A 229 2.86 14.02 5.78
C ALA A 229 3.31 13.05 4.67
N LEU A 230 2.44 12.78 3.70
CA LEU A 230 2.72 11.87 2.59
C LEU A 230 3.53 12.52 1.46
N ALA A 231 3.37 13.84 1.26
CA ALA A 231 4.03 14.57 0.18
C ALA A 231 5.38 15.18 0.59
N GLN A 232 5.65 15.34 1.89
CA GLN A 232 6.79 16.14 2.37
C GLN A 232 8.14 15.63 1.87
N ALA A 233 8.36 14.32 1.87
CA ALA A 233 9.63 13.76 1.38
C ALA A 233 9.86 14.03 -0.11
N ASP A 234 8.80 14.09 -0.91
CA ASP A 234 8.86 14.41 -2.33
C ASP A 234 9.06 15.92 -2.56
N ILE A 235 8.53 16.75 -1.68
CA ILE A 235 8.74 18.20 -1.68
C ILE A 235 10.21 18.50 -1.31
N ASP A 236 10.72 17.91 -0.24
CA ASP A 236 12.10 18.10 0.22
C ASP A 236 13.13 17.64 -0.83
N ALA A 237 12.78 16.60 -1.59
CA ALA A 237 13.60 16.08 -2.69
C ALA A 237 13.43 16.85 -4.01
N GLY A 238 12.60 17.89 -4.06
CA GLY A 238 12.34 18.68 -5.27
C GLY A 238 11.55 17.96 -6.37
N ARG A 239 10.93 16.80 -6.08
CA ARG A 239 10.05 16.09 -7.00
C ARG A 239 8.67 16.71 -7.10
N LEU A 240 8.24 17.34 -6.00
CA LEU A 240 7.03 18.15 -5.91
C LEU A 240 7.36 19.55 -5.43
N ALA A 241 6.50 20.50 -5.76
CA ALA A 241 6.46 21.83 -5.19
C ALA A 241 5.05 22.13 -4.65
N ALA A 242 4.99 22.97 -3.63
CA ALA A 242 3.75 23.50 -3.05
C ALA A 242 3.65 25.00 -3.39
N PRO A 243 3.19 25.35 -4.61
CA PRO A 243 3.33 26.70 -5.14
C PRO A 243 2.54 27.75 -4.36
N LEU A 244 1.36 27.38 -3.87
CA LEU A 244 0.47 28.31 -3.17
C LEU A 244 0.81 28.48 -1.68
N GLN A 245 1.62 27.61 -1.10
CA GLN A 245 1.97 27.58 0.33
C GLN A 245 0.75 27.60 1.28
N ILE A 246 -0.41 27.18 0.79
CA ILE A 246 -1.67 27.16 1.53
C ILE A 246 -1.84 25.80 2.17
N ASN A 247 -1.77 25.75 3.50
CA ASN A 247 -2.03 24.56 4.29
C ASN A 247 -3.43 24.62 4.88
N THR A 248 -4.25 23.61 4.65
CA THR A 248 -5.59 23.48 5.24
C THR A 248 -5.51 22.41 6.33
N ALA A 249 -5.77 22.79 7.57
CA ALA A 249 -5.81 21.85 8.69
C ALA A 249 -7.00 20.88 8.53
N VAL A 250 -6.81 19.66 9.01
CA VAL A 250 -7.82 18.60 9.07
C VAL A 250 -7.93 18.06 10.48
N ASP A 251 -9.09 17.48 10.83
CA ASP A 251 -9.36 17.03 12.20
C ASP A 251 -8.68 15.69 12.51
N PHE A 252 -8.53 14.85 11.50
CA PHE A 252 -7.83 13.57 11.67
C PHE A 252 -6.32 13.77 11.81
N ALA A 253 -5.71 12.81 12.48
CA ALA A 253 -4.27 12.76 12.70
C ALA A 253 -3.77 11.32 12.56
N TYR A 254 -2.45 11.14 12.55
CA TYR A 254 -1.87 9.81 12.63
C TYR A 254 -1.66 9.43 14.10
N PHE A 255 -2.05 8.20 14.42
CA PHE A 255 -1.92 7.61 15.75
C PHE A 255 -1.23 6.25 15.64
N VAL A 256 -0.53 5.92 16.71
CA VAL A 256 0.09 4.62 16.92
C VAL A 256 -0.46 4.03 18.23
#